data_99c49de88c7b48519b5fc82f8c8e5c2a
#
_entry.id   99c49de88c7b48519b5fc82f8c8e5c2a
#
_cell.length_a   1.000
_cell.length_b   1.000
_cell.length_c   1.000
_cell.angle_alpha   90.00
_cell.angle_beta   90.00
_cell.angle_gamma   90.00
#
_symmetry.space_group_name_H-M   'P 1'
#
loop_
_entity.id
_entity.type
_entity.pdbx_description
1 polymer ?
#
loop_
_entity_poly.entity_id
_entity_poly.type
_entity_poly.pdbx_seq_one_letter_code
_entity_poly.pdbx_strand_id
1 'polypeptide(L)'
;MRAAVLGSPIAHSLSPVLHRAAYRALGLADHRYDRFEVDEAGLPGFLEGLDVAGEHWSGLSLTMPLKRAVIPLLDEVSPRALAVDAVNTVLFHRDGRRTGDNTDVPGLVAALAERGVTEVESAAVLGAGATASSALAALAEVCTGPVAAYVRGPERAAQMAALGERLGLKVTALPWERAAEAFATPLVISTTPVGATDALAGLVPDAPGALFDVLYHPWPTELAAAWSARGGVVLGGLDLLVHQAVLQCEMFTGIGPAPLAAMRAAGEAALAAG
;
A
#
# COMPACT_ATOMS: atom_id res chain seq x y z
N MET A 1 16.15 4.50 19.01
CA MET A 1 15.58 5.07 17.77
C MET A 1 14.07 4.85 17.76
N ARG A 2 13.29 5.84 17.32
CA ARG A 2 11.81 5.78 17.30
C ARG A 2 11.27 5.91 15.87
N ALA A 3 10.24 5.15 15.58
CA ALA A 3 9.39 5.33 14.41
C ALA A 3 7.93 5.05 14.81
N ALA A 4 6.99 5.44 13.99
CA ALA A 4 5.58 5.20 14.25
C ALA A 4 4.76 5.18 12.97
N VAL A 5 3.53 4.64 13.04
CA VAL A 5 2.52 4.81 12.01
C VAL A 5 1.49 5.84 12.46
N LEU A 6 1.11 6.74 11.54
CA LEU A 6 0.06 7.73 11.71
C LEU A 6 -1.10 7.48 10.73
N GLY A 7 -2.31 7.75 11.19
CA GLY A 7 -3.55 7.69 10.40
C GLY A 7 -4.78 7.84 11.26
N SER A 8 -5.96 7.88 10.67
CA SER A 8 -7.22 7.92 11.40
C SER A 8 -8.33 7.24 10.58
N PRO A 9 -8.94 6.14 11.10
CA PRO A 9 -8.59 5.41 12.33
C PRO A 9 -7.30 4.59 12.19
N ILE A 10 -6.56 4.36 13.30
CA ILE A 10 -5.27 3.67 13.27
C ILE A 10 -5.20 2.44 14.19
N ALA A 11 -6.21 2.23 15.05
CA ALA A 11 -6.18 1.19 16.09
C ALA A 11 -5.86 -0.22 15.57
N HIS A 12 -6.31 -0.54 14.36
CA HIS A 12 -6.17 -1.86 13.73
C HIS A 12 -4.89 -2.03 12.89
N SER A 13 -4.00 -1.01 12.85
CA SER A 13 -2.77 -1.10 12.08
C SER A 13 -1.85 -2.19 12.61
N LEU A 14 -1.41 -3.07 11.71
CA LEU A 14 -0.44 -4.13 11.99
C LEU A 14 1.02 -3.65 11.86
N SER A 15 1.27 -2.43 11.38
CA SER A 15 2.63 -1.90 11.22
C SER A 15 3.49 -2.03 12.50
N PRO A 16 2.97 -1.75 13.73
CA PRO A 16 3.76 -1.95 14.94
C PRO A 16 4.16 -3.40 15.18
N VAL A 17 3.30 -4.36 14.81
CA VAL A 17 3.59 -5.80 14.94
C VAL A 17 4.74 -6.19 14.03
N LEU A 18 4.69 -5.76 12.77
CA LEU A 18 5.70 -6.07 11.74
C LEU A 18 7.06 -5.45 12.09
N HIS A 19 7.09 -4.15 12.37
CA HIS A 19 8.35 -3.45 12.67
C HIS A 19 9.00 -3.94 13.97
N ARG A 20 8.21 -4.19 15.01
CA ARG A 20 8.75 -4.77 16.26
C ARG A 20 9.28 -6.20 16.07
N ALA A 21 8.68 -6.99 15.18
CA ALA A 21 9.22 -8.30 14.81
C ALA A 21 10.56 -8.16 14.07
N ALA A 22 10.65 -7.20 13.14
CA ALA A 22 11.90 -6.89 12.46
C ALA A 22 12.99 -6.45 13.45
N TYR A 23 12.69 -5.52 14.36
CA TYR A 23 13.65 -5.04 15.33
C TYR A 23 14.15 -6.14 16.25
N ARG A 24 13.28 -7.06 16.70
CA ARG A 24 13.69 -8.24 17.48
C ARG A 24 14.63 -9.15 16.68
N ALA A 25 14.29 -9.45 15.43
CA ALA A 25 15.09 -10.34 14.58
C ALA A 25 16.46 -9.73 14.23
N LEU A 26 16.56 -8.40 14.16
CA LEU A 26 17.80 -7.66 13.92
C LEU A 26 18.60 -7.38 15.22
N GLY A 27 18.10 -7.78 16.40
CA GLY A 27 18.78 -7.52 17.68
C GLY A 27 18.74 -6.05 18.13
N LEU A 28 17.78 -5.26 17.63
CA LEU A 28 17.64 -3.82 17.88
C LEU A 28 16.76 -3.56 19.12
N ALA A 29 17.25 -3.90 20.30
CA ALA A 29 16.48 -3.86 21.56
C ALA A 29 15.98 -2.45 21.96
N ASP A 30 16.72 -1.40 21.58
CA ASP A 30 16.41 -0.01 21.90
C ASP A 30 15.52 0.68 20.85
N HIS A 31 15.10 -0.06 19.81
CA HIS A 31 14.24 0.49 18.76
C HIS A 31 12.78 0.34 19.15
N ARG A 32 12.00 1.40 18.91
CA ARG A 32 10.57 1.45 19.19
C ARG A 32 9.78 1.81 17.95
N TYR A 33 8.64 1.16 17.81
CA TYR A 33 7.68 1.49 16.76
C TYR A 33 6.29 1.57 17.38
N ASP A 34 5.69 2.75 17.32
CA ASP A 34 4.42 3.07 17.94
C ASP A 34 3.33 3.36 16.88
N ARG A 35 2.12 3.68 17.32
CA ARG A 35 1.04 4.18 16.48
C ARG A 35 0.37 5.35 17.17
N PHE A 36 0.00 6.35 16.38
CA PHE A 36 -0.73 7.52 16.86
C PHE A 36 -1.91 7.80 15.94
N GLU A 37 -3.07 8.04 16.52
CA GLU A 37 -4.22 8.47 15.76
C GLU A 37 -4.08 9.97 15.48
N VAL A 38 -3.93 10.28 14.18
CA VAL A 38 -3.73 11.64 13.69
C VAL A 38 -4.55 11.78 12.40
N ASP A 39 -5.36 12.81 12.33
CA ASP A 39 -6.08 13.21 11.12
C ASP A 39 -5.33 14.31 10.35
N GLU A 40 -5.89 14.77 9.23
CA GLU A 40 -5.26 15.81 8.42
C GLU A 40 -5.09 17.14 9.17
N ALA A 41 -6.02 17.50 10.03
CA ALA A 41 -5.97 18.75 10.80
C ALA A 41 -4.91 18.70 11.90
N GLY A 42 -4.74 17.55 12.53
CA GLY A 42 -3.75 17.32 13.59
C GLY A 42 -2.32 17.13 13.11
N LEU A 43 -2.13 16.77 11.80
CA LEU A 43 -0.82 16.40 11.27
C LEU A 43 0.25 17.50 11.41
N PRO A 44 0.02 18.78 11.08
CA PRO A 44 1.03 19.82 11.25
C PRO A 44 1.51 19.93 12.69
N GLY A 45 0.58 20.04 13.63
CA GLY A 45 0.89 20.16 15.06
C GLY A 45 1.61 18.93 15.61
N PHE A 46 1.28 17.73 15.13
CA PHE A 46 1.99 16.51 15.51
C PHE A 46 3.46 16.57 15.05
N LEU A 47 3.72 16.96 13.79
CA LEU A 47 5.08 17.05 13.25
C LEU A 47 5.91 18.14 13.93
N GLU A 48 5.31 19.27 14.29
CA GLU A 48 5.96 20.36 15.01
C GLU A 48 6.29 20.01 16.47
N GLY A 49 5.44 19.19 17.09
CA GLY A 49 5.62 18.73 18.48
C GLY A 49 6.64 17.62 18.68
N LEU A 50 7.20 17.03 17.60
CA LEU A 50 8.20 15.98 17.70
C LEU A 50 9.56 16.53 18.11
N ASP A 51 10.11 16.06 19.21
CA ASP A 51 11.54 16.25 19.53
C ASP A 51 12.39 15.22 18.76
N VAL A 52 12.63 15.54 17.47
CA VAL A 52 13.32 14.63 16.56
C VAL A 52 14.71 14.26 17.06
N ALA A 53 15.45 15.23 17.61
CA ALA A 53 16.82 15.02 18.06
C ALA A 53 16.89 14.33 19.43
N GLY A 54 16.14 14.81 20.42
CA GLY A 54 16.16 14.26 21.79
C GLY A 54 15.56 12.88 21.91
N GLU A 55 14.49 12.60 21.15
CA GLU A 55 13.85 11.29 21.13
C GLU A 55 14.36 10.34 20.05
N HIS A 56 15.31 10.80 19.23
CA HIS A 56 15.91 10.01 18.13
C HIS A 56 14.89 9.42 17.15
N TRP A 57 13.98 10.24 16.66
CA TRP A 57 13.03 9.84 15.62
C TRP A 57 13.76 9.60 14.29
N SER A 58 13.50 8.44 13.67
CA SER A 58 14.01 8.10 12.34
C SER A 58 12.99 8.33 11.23
N GLY A 59 11.70 8.15 11.51
CA GLY A 59 10.67 8.38 10.52
C GLY A 59 9.27 8.00 10.95
N LEU A 60 8.35 8.19 10.02
CA LEU A 60 6.93 7.89 10.18
C LEU A 60 6.41 7.12 8.97
N SER A 61 5.61 6.09 9.23
CA SER A 61 4.73 5.49 8.23
C SER A 61 3.39 6.20 8.23
N LEU A 62 2.83 6.46 7.07
CA LEU A 62 1.56 7.16 6.93
C LEU A 62 0.52 6.30 6.22
N THR A 63 -0.69 6.28 6.76
CA THR A 63 -1.85 5.70 6.09
C THR A 63 -2.97 6.73 5.94
N MET A 64 -4.15 6.29 5.54
CA MET A 64 -5.32 7.14 5.38
C MET A 64 -5.60 7.96 6.66
N PRO A 65 -5.89 9.27 6.56
CA PRO A 65 -6.02 10.05 5.32
C PRO A 65 -4.72 10.80 4.92
N LEU A 66 -3.59 10.56 5.56
CA LEU A 66 -2.42 11.44 5.65
C LEU A 66 -1.47 11.44 4.44
N LYS A 67 -1.55 10.43 3.55
CA LYS A 67 -0.54 10.23 2.48
C LYS A 67 -0.38 11.43 1.52
N ARG A 68 -1.44 12.22 1.33
CA ARG A 68 -1.40 13.47 0.54
C ARG A 68 -1.19 14.70 1.41
N ALA A 69 -1.84 14.72 2.57
CA ALA A 69 -1.78 15.86 3.47
C ALA A 69 -0.37 16.18 3.96
N VAL A 70 0.52 15.19 4.02
CA VAL A 70 1.91 15.38 4.47
C VAL A 70 2.79 16.07 3.42
N ILE A 71 2.50 15.96 2.13
CA ILE A 71 3.36 16.43 1.03
C ILE A 71 3.80 17.90 1.21
N PRO A 72 2.90 18.86 1.48
CA PRO A 72 3.29 20.27 1.66
C PRO A 72 4.08 20.54 2.96
N LEU A 73 4.22 19.55 3.85
CA LEU A 73 4.92 19.67 5.13
C LEU A 73 6.35 19.07 5.07
N LEU A 74 6.79 18.64 3.89
CA LEU A 74 8.08 18.00 3.65
C LEU A 74 9.02 18.94 2.87
N ASP A 75 10.32 18.83 3.15
CA ASP A 75 11.35 19.59 2.46
C ASP A 75 11.68 19.01 1.09
N GLU A 76 11.57 17.67 0.96
CA GLU A 76 11.84 16.95 -0.28
C GLU A 76 10.92 15.73 -0.38
N VAL A 77 10.44 15.45 -1.59
CA VAL A 77 9.59 14.29 -1.89
C VAL A 77 10.20 13.52 -3.06
N SER A 78 10.31 12.21 -2.93
CA SER A 78 10.89 11.36 -3.98
C SER A 78 10.09 11.46 -5.28
N PRO A 79 10.74 11.31 -6.45
CA PRO A 79 10.04 11.30 -7.75
C PRO A 79 8.90 10.29 -7.81
N ARG A 80 9.08 9.12 -7.21
CA ARG A 80 8.05 8.06 -7.13
C ARG A 80 6.83 8.52 -6.32
N ALA A 81 7.04 9.11 -5.15
CA ALA A 81 5.95 9.60 -4.31
C ALA A 81 5.21 10.78 -4.96
N LEU A 82 5.94 11.67 -5.65
CA LEU A 82 5.35 12.76 -6.45
C LEU A 82 4.52 12.22 -7.61
N ALA A 83 5.01 11.20 -8.32
CA ALA A 83 4.30 10.62 -9.45
C ALA A 83 2.91 10.09 -9.07
N VAL A 84 2.78 9.47 -7.88
CA VAL A 84 1.52 8.89 -7.38
C VAL A 84 0.73 9.85 -6.48
N ASP A 85 1.27 11.05 -6.19
CA ASP A 85 0.67 12.03 -5.27
C ASP A 85 0.34 11.40 -3.91
N ALA A 86 1.30 10.63 -3.37
CA ALA A 86 1.13 9.94 -2.09
C ALA A 86 2.47 9.59 -1.44
N VAL A 87 2.66 10.03 -0.20
CA VAL A 87 3.79 9.68 0.66
C VAL A 87 3.28 8.76 1.76
N ASN A 88 3.83 7.54 1.86
CA ASN A 88 3.54 6.62 2.96
C ASN A 88 4.70 6.50 3.95
N THR A 89 5.85 7.15 3.67
CA THR A 89 7.07 7.06 4.47
C THR A 89 7.71 8.44 4.57
N VAL A 90 7.90 8.92 5.80
CA VAL A 90 8.64 10.17 6.09
C VAL A 90 9.91 9.80 6.82
N LEU A 91 11.04 10.38 6.42
CA LEU A 91 12.33 10.24 7.09
C LEU A 91 12.74 11.57 7.73
N PHE A 92 13.28 11.48 8.93
CA PHE A 92 13.87 12.61 9.64
C PHE A 92 15.39 12.57 9.52
N HIS A 93 15.97 13.66 9.08
CA HIS A 93 17.41 13.81 8.92
C HIS A 93 18.01 14.59 10.09
N ARG A 94 19.32 14.36 10.34
CA ARG A 94 20.03 15.04 11.44
C ARG A 94 20.14 16.55 11.27
N ASP A 95 20.02 17.04 10.04
CA ASP A 95 20.02 18.47 9.70
C ASP A 95 18.62 19.12 9.85
N GLY A 96 17.65 18.37 10.33
CA GLY A 96 16.27 18.81 10.56
C GLY A 96 15.35 18.64 9.35
N ARG A 97 15.85 18.26 8.17
CA ARG A 97 15.02 18.02 6.98
C ARG A 97 14.11 16.82 7.16
N ARG A 98 12.94 16.92 6.52
CA ARG A 98 11.93 15.87 6.41
C ARG A 98 11.81 15.47 4.94
N THR A 99 12.09 14.21 4.62
CA THR A 99 11.93 13.71 3.25
C THR A 99 10.82 12.66 3.17
N GLY A 100 10.10 12.64 2.05
CA GLY A 100 8.99 11.73 1.82
C GLY A 100 9.23 10.73 0.70
N ASP A 101 8.80 9.50 0.90
CA ASP A 101 8.83 8.45 -0.13
C ASP A 101 7.54 7.63 -0.13
N ASN A 102 7.39 6.80 -1.16
CA ASN A 102 6.30 5.84 -1.29
C ASN A 102 6.84 4.42 -1.44
N THR A 103 6.68 3.61 -0.39
CA THR A 103 7.08 2.20 -0.39
C THR A 103 5.96 1.25 -0.83
N ASP A 104 4.72 1.75 -1.05
CA ASP A 104 3.62 0.92 -1.55
C ASP A 104 3.89 0.46 -2.98
N VAL A 105 4.45 1.32 -3.83
CA VAL A 105 4.75 0.98 -5.24
C VAL A 105 5.70 -0.20 -5.33
N PRO A 106 6.96 -0.12 -4.82
CA PRO A 106 7.86 -1.26 -4.85
C PRO A 106 7.37 -2.44 -3.99
N GLY A 107 6.56 -2.20 -2.96
CA GLY A 107 5.93 -3.24 -2.16
C GLY A 107 4.94 -4.08 -2.97
N LEU A 108 4.11 -3.44 -3.81
CA LEU A 108 3.21 -4.12 -4.73
C LEU A 108 3.98 -4.95 -5.78
N VAL A 109 5.01 -4.37 -6.38
CA VAL A 109 5.86 -5.08 -7.37
C VAL A 109 6.51 -6.31 -6.75
N ALA A 110 7.08 -6.16 -5.54
CA ALA A 110 7.72 -7.27 -4.83
C ALA A 110 6.74 -8.38 -4.44
N ALA A 111 5.54 -8.01 -3.97
CA ALA A 111 4.49 -8.97 -3.62
C ALA A 111 3.99 -9.75 -4.85
N LEU A 112 3.79 -9.07 -5.99
CA LEU A 112 3.44 -9.71 -7.25
C LEU A 112 4.53 -10.67 -7.72
N ALA A 113 5.79 -10.23 -7.70
CA ALA A 113 6.94 -11.06 -8.10
C ALA A 113 7.10 -12.31 -7.23
N GLU A 114 6.85 -12.23 -5.93
CA GLU A 114 6.88 -13.38 -5.01
C GLU A 114 5.87 -14.47 -5.40
N ARG A 115 4.76 -14.09 -6.06
CA ARG A 115 3.74 -15.02 -6.57
C ARG A 115 3.91 -15.37 -8.05
N GLY A 116 5.05 -15.01 -8.64
CA GLY A 116 5.36 -15.29 -10.04
C GLY A 116 4.70 -14.36 -11.05
N VAL A 117 4.07 -13.27 -10.61
CA VAL A 117 3.48 -12.26 -11.49
C VAL A 117 4.51 -11.16 -11.73
N THR A 118 5.37 -11.36 -12.72
CA THR A 118 6.45 -10.41 -13.05
C THR A 118 6.16 -9.57 -14.29
N GLU A 119 5.28 -10.07 -15.18
CA GLU A 119 4.83 -9.37 -16.37
C GLU A 119 3.42 -9.82 -16.75
N VAL A 120 2.57 -8.89 -17.16
CA VAL A 120 1.22 -9.14 -17.67
C VAL A 120 0.94 -8.31 -18.91
N GLU A 121 0.15 -8.84 -19.83
CA GLU A 121 -0.21 -8.15 -21.08
C GLU A 121 -1.38 -7.15 -20.92
N SER A 122 -2.11 -7.22 -19.82
CA SER A 122 -3.15 -6.26 -19.45
C SER A 122 -3.48 -6.40 -17.96
N ALA A 123 -4.07 -5.36 -17.38
CA ALA A 123 -4.47 -5.38 -15.99
C ALA A 123 -5.72 -4.52 -15.73
N ALA A 124 -6.35 -4.73 -14.57
CA ALA A 124 -7.43 -3.89 -14.12
C ALA A 124 -7.22 -3.42 -12.67
N VAL A 125 -7.65 -2.20 -12.37
CA VAL A 125 -7.67 -1.63 -11.02
C VAL A 125 -9.11 -1.34 -10.62
N LEU A 126 -9.53 -1.84 -9.48
CA LEU A 126 -10.81 -1.52 -8.85
C LEU A 126 -10.56 -0.45 -7.76
N GLY A 127 -11.07 0.77 -7.98
CA GLY A 127 -10.89 1.90 -7.06
C GLY A 127 -10.02 3.04 -7.61
N ALA A 128 -9.95 4.16 -6.86
CA ALA A 128 -9.24 5.38 -7.26
C ALA A 128 -8.71 6.17 -6.04
N GLY A 129 -8.29 5.49 -4.97
CA GLY A 129 -7.65 6.10 -3.81
C GLY A 129 -6.13 6.19 -3.93
N ALA A 130 -5.44 6.60 -2.87
CA ALA A 130 -3.98 6.67 -2.85
C ALA A 130 -3.31 5.30 -3.16
N THR A 131 -3.89 4.20 -2.67
CA THR A 131 -3.40 2.84 -2.98
C THR A 131 -3.64 2.48 -4.44
N ALA A 132 -4.75 2.94 -5.07
CA ALA A 132 -4.96 2.77 -6.51
C ALA A 132 -3.92 3.52 -7.34
N SER A 133 -3.51 4.71 -6.88
CA SER A 133 -2.42 5.46 -7.52
C SER A 133 -1.10 4.67 -7.47
N SER A 134 -0.78 4.10 -6.29
CA SER A 134 0.40 3.23 -6.14
C SER A 134 0.30 1.96 -6.99
N ALA A 135 -0.91 1.38 -7.12
CA ALA A 135 -1.15 0.23 -7.99
C ALA A 135 -0.91 0.54 -9.47
N LEU A 136 -1.35 1.71 -9.98
CA LEU A 136 -1.03 2.13 -11.34
C LEU A 136 0.47 2.31 -11.55
N ALA A 137 1.19 2.88 -10.58
CA ALA A 137 2.64 3.02 -10.69
C ALA A 137 3.36 1.65 -10.67
N ALA A 138 2.90 0.71 -9.85
CA ALA A 138 3.41 -0.66 -9.87
C ALA A 138 3.11 -1.35 -11.23
N LEU A 139 1.93 -1.12 -11.79
CA LEU A 139 1.57 -1.64 -13.12
C LEU A 139 2.41 -1.04 -14.24
N ALA A 140 2.94 0.17 -14.08
CA ALA A 140 3.90 0.73 -15.04
C ALA A 140 5.20 -0.08 -15.15
N GLU A 141 5.53 -0.87 -14.10
CA GLU A 141 6.71 -1.73 -14.08
C GLU A 141 6.42 -3.16 -14.57
N VAL A 142 5.17 -3.65 -14.42
CA VAL A 142 4.83 -5.06 -14.67
C VAL A 142 3.80 -5.29 -15.78
N CYS A 143 3.12 -4.25 -16.29
CA CYS A 143 2.10 -4.39 -17.32
C CYS A 143 2.59 -3.77 -18.64
N THR A 144 2.63 -4.58 -19.69
CA THR A 144 3.10 -4.16 -21.02
C THR A 144 1.99 -3.63 -21.93
N GLY A 145 0.74 -3.78 -21.52
CA GLY A 145 -0.44 -3.42 -22.33
C GLY A 145 -1.42 -2.47 -21.62
N PRO A 146 -2.69 -2.46 -22.03
CA PRO A 146 -3.67 -1.53 -21.49
C PRO A 146 -4.07 -1.88 -20.06
N VAL A 147 -4.39 -0.84 -19.29
CA VAL A 147 -4.93 -0.94 -17.93
C VAL A 147 -6.34 -0.35 -17.89
N ALA A 148 -7.31 -1.09 -17.36
CA ALA A 148 -8.66 -0.59 -17.09
C ALA A 148 -8.78 -0.17 -15.62
N ALA A 149 -9.31 1.02 -15.35
CA ALA A 149 -9.58 1.49 -13.99
C ALA A 149 -11.09 1.65 -13.78
N TYR A 150 -11.68 0.87 -12.87
CA TYR A 150 -13.12 0.90 -12.59
C TYR A 150 -13.39 1.77 -11.36
N VAL A 151 -14.10 2.87 -11.57
CA VAL A 151 -14.23 3.94 -10.57
C VAL A 151 -15.64 4.49 -10.47
N ARG A 152 -15.95 5.12 -9.34
CA ARG A 152 -17.21 5.83 -9.13
C ARG A 152 -17.03 7.32 -9.46
N GLY A 153 -17.77 7.79 -10.43
CA GLY A 153 -17.89 9.19 -10.80
C GLY A 153 -16.76 9.72 -11.71
N PRO A 154 -17.08 10.81 -12.45
CA PRO A 154 -16.23 11.34 -13.50
C PRO A 154 -14.91 11.96 -12.98
N GLU A 155 -14.93 12.52 -11.80
CA GLU A 155 -13.75 13.14 -11.19
C GLU A 155 -12.64 12.12 -10.92
N ARG A 156 -13.03 10.95 -10.35
CA ARG A 156 -12.12 9.82 -10.13
C ARG A 156 -11.62 9.22 -11.44
N ALA A 157 -12.49 9.17 -12.45
CA ALA A 157 -12.11 8.71 -13.79
C ALA A 157 -11.03 9.62 -14.40
N ALA A 158 -11.23 10.94 -14.35
CA ALA A 158 -10.26 11.91 -14.84
C ALA A 158 -8.92 11.83 -14.09
N GLN A 159 -8.95 11.65 -12.76
CA GLN A 159 -7.75 11.50 -11.95
C GLN A 159 -6.94 10.25 -12.35
N MET A 160 -7.60 9.10 -12.56
CA MET A 160 -6.91 7.86 -12.95
C MET A 160 -6.35 7.94 -14.36
N ALA A 161 -7.06 8.55 -15.30
CA ALA A 161 -6.59 8.76 -16.68
C ALA A 161 -5.35 9.68 -16.71
N ALA A 162 -5.42 10.82 -16.03
CA ALA A 162 -4.30 11.76 -15.94
C ALA A 162 -3.07 11.15 -15.24
N LEU A 163 -3.29 10.30 -14.24
CA LEU A 163 -2.19 9.56 -13.60
C LEU A 163 -1.57 8.56 -14.59
N GLY A 164 -2.40 7.83 -15.35
CA GLY A 164 -1.90 6.92 -16.39
C GLY A 164 -1.00 7.64 -17.40
N GLU A 165 -1.41 8.81 -17.89
CA GLU A 165 -0.59 9.63 -18.80
C GLU A 165 0.77 9.99 -18.18
N ARG A 166 0.79 10.45 -16.92
CA ARG A 166 2.04 10.77 -16.22
C ARG A 166 2.98 9.57 -16.04
N LEU A 167 2.41 8.37 -15.89
CA LEU A 167 3.14 7.11 -15.71
C LEU A 167 3.50 6.43 -17.04
N GLY A 168 3.07 6.99 -18.19
CA GLY A 168 3.27 6.36 -19.50
C GLY A 168 2.41 5.11 -19.73
N LEU A 169 1.34 4.94 -18.95
CA LEU A 169 0.38 3.85 -19.07
C LEU A 169 -0.83 4.24 -19.92
N LYS A 170 -1.29 3.31 -20.75
CA LYS A 170 -2.58 3.46 -21.43
C LYS A 170 -3.72 3.05 -20.47
N VAL A 171 -4.20 4.01 -19.68
CA VAL A 171 -5.30 3.79 -18.73
C VAL A 171 -6.62 4.19 -19.35
N THR A 172 -7.61 3.28 -19.29
CA THR A 172 -9.02 3.56 -19.63
C THR A 172 -9.84 3.54 -18.35
N ALA A 173 -10.35 4.68 -17.93
CA ALA A 173 -11.24 4.76 -16.78
C ALA A 173 -12.68 4.41 -17.20
N LEU A 174 -13.27 3.47 -16.48
CA LEU A 174 -14.60 2.91 -16.76
C LEU A 174 -15.51 3.06 -15.53
N PRO A 175 -16.83 3.17 -15.73
CA PRO A 175 -17.77 3.27 -14.63
C PRO A 175 -17.82 1.96 -13.81
N TRP A 176 -18.06 2.10 -12.50
CA TRP A 176 -18.09 0.99 -11.54
C TRP A 176 -19.05 -0.13 -11.89
N GLU A 177 -20.18 0.21 -12.53
CA GLU A 177 -21.21 -0.74 -12.97
C GLU A 177 -20.68 -1.80 -13.94
N ARG A 178 -19.52 -1.52 -14.56
CA ARG A 178 -18.81 -2.43 -15.46
C ARG A 178 -17.66 -3.20 -14.78
N ALA A 179 -17.51 -3.10 -13.45
CA ALA A 179 -16.36 -3.64 -12.73
C ALA A 179 -16.11 -5.15 -12.94
N ALA A 180 -17.16 -5.93 -13.21
CA ALA A 180 -17.00 -7.35 -13.52
C ALA A 180 -16.17 -7.62 -14.79
N GLU A 181 -16.09 -6.67 -15.73
CA GLU A 181 -15.25 -6.80 -16.93
C GLU A 181 -13.75 -6.85 -16.59
N ALA A 182 -13.36 -6.36 -15.41
CA ALA A 182 -12.00 -6.49 -14.89
C ALA A 182 -11.50 -7.94 -14.86
N PHE A 183 -12.43 -8.88 -14.65
CA PHE A 183 -12.10 -10.30 -14.45
C PHE A 183 -11.66 -11.01 -15.74
N ALA A 184 -11.75 -10.36 -16.89
CA ALA A 184 -11.20 -10.83 -18.14
C ALA A 184 -9.69 -10.52 -18.30
N THR A 185 -9.10 -9.73 -17.36
CA THR A 185 -7.66 -9.42 -17.41
C THR A 185 -6.84 -10.43 -16.62
N PRO A 186 -5.58 -10.68 -16.98
CA PRO A 186 -4.70 -11.61 -16.26
C PRO A 186 -4.37 -11.14 -14.83
N LEU A 187 -4.48 -9.83 -14.53
CA LEU A 187 -4.25 -9.27 -13.19
C LEU A 187 -5.33 -8.25 -12.84
N VAL A 188 -5.97 -8.45 -11.69
CA VAL A 188 -6.90 -7.50 -11.08
C VAL A 188 -6.31 -7.03 -9.74
N ILE A 189 -6.21 -5.71 -9.53
CA ILE A 189 -5.82 -5.13 -8.24
C ILE A 189 -7.03 -4.41 -7.65
N SER A 190 -7.58 -4.94 -6.56
CA SER A 190 -8.69 -4.33 -5.81
C SER A 190 -8.13 -3.46 -4.69
N THR A 191 -8.49 -2.16 -4.73
CA THR A 191 -8.09 -1.16 -3.73
C THR A 191 -9.31 -0.52 -3.06
N THR A 192 -10.42 -1.22 -3.07
CA THR A 192 -11.71 -0.73 -2.58
C THR A 192 -11.89 -0.93 -1.08
N PRO A 193 -12.77 -0.18 -0.43
CA PRO A 193 -13.17 -0.45 0.95
C PRO A 193 -13.84 -1.82 1.10
N VAL A 194 -13.88 -2.32 2.33
CA VAL A 194 -14.59 -3.55 2.72
C VAL A 194 -16.02 -3.53 2.20
N GLY A 195 -16.46 -4.67 1.64
CA GLY A 195 -17.81 -4.87 1.12
C GLY A 195 -18.08 -4.31 -0.28
N ALA A 196 -17.18 -3.48 -0.81
CA ALA A 196 -17.43 -2.82 -2.11
C ALA A 196 -17.42 -3.78 -3.30
N THR A 197 -16.75 -4.93 -3.18
CA THR A 197 -16.63 -5.96 -4.24
C THR A 197 -17.48 -7.20 -3.98
N ASP A 198 -18.22 -7.29 -2.88
CA ASP A 198 -18.94 -8.51 -2.50
C ASP A 198 -19.94 -8.94 -3.57
N ALA A 199 -20.68 -7.98 -4.16
CA ALA A 199 -21.61 -8.26 -5.25
C ALA A 199 -20.95 -8.81 -6.53
N LEU A 200 -19.63 -8.64 -6.67
CA LEU A 200 -18.88 -9.14 -7.81
C LEU A 200 -18.40 -10.59 -7.63
N ALA A 201 -18.39 -11.11 -6.41
CA ALA A 201 -17.88 -12.46 -6.11
C ALA A 201 -18.57 -13.57 -6.93
N GLY A 202 -19.88 -13.46 -7.14
CA GLY A 202 -20.65 -14.39 -7.96
C GLY A 202 -20.35 -14.35 -9.47
N LEU A 203 -19.63 -13.31 -9.93
CA LEU A 203 -19.30 -13.06 -11.33
C LEU A 203 -17.88 -13.49 -11.72
N VAL A 204 -17.11 -14.01 -10.78
CA VAL A 204 -15.74 -14.50 -11.04
C VAL A 204 -15.80 -15.66 -12.04
N PRO A 205 -15.05 -15.61 -13.16
CA PRO A 205 -15.09 -16.67 -14.18
C PRO A 205 -14.36 -17.94 -13.72
N ASP A 206 -14.56 -19.02 -14.44
CA ASP A 206 -13.73 -20.22 -14.28
C ASP A 206 -12.28 -19.93 -14.70
N ALA A 207 -11.31 -20.43 -13.92
CA ALA A 207 -9.88 -20.22 -14.14
C ALA A 207 -9.49 -18.71 -14.30
N PRO A 208 -9.80 -17.85 -13.31
CA PRO A 208 -9.42 -16.44 -13.35
C PRO A 208 -7.90 -16.29 -13.21
N GLY A 209 -7.38 -15.14 -13.62
CA GLY A 209 -5.96 -14.79 -13.45
C GLY A 209 -5.54 -14.58 -12.00
N ALA A 210 -4.73 -13.56 -11.76
CA ALA A 210 -4.33 -13.15 -10.41
C ALA A 210 -5.23 -12.02 -9.88
N LEU A 211 -5.62 -12.13 -8.62
CA LEU A 211 -6.26 -11.06 -7.84
C LEU A 211 -5.30 -10.59 -6.75
N PHE A 212 -5.06 -9.29 -6.69
CA PHE A 212 -4.45 -8.64 -5.55
C PHE A 212 -5.51 -7.79 -4.83
N ASP A 213 -6.04 -8.28 -3.71
CA ASP A 213 -6.96 -7.49 -2.89
C ASP A 213 -6.19 -6.87 -1.72
N VAL A 214 -6.13 -5.54 -1.65
CA VAL A 214 -5.31 -4.83 -0.65
C VAL A 214 -5.88 -4.86 0.77
N LEU A 215 -7.03 -5.49 0.97
CA LEU A 215 -7.61 -5.71 2.28
C LEU A 215 -6.91 -6.89 3.00
N TYR A 216 -6.68 -6.73 4.30
CA TYR A 216 -6.16 -7.80 5.17
C TYR A 216 -7.09 -8.12 6.35
N HIS A 217 -8.15 -7.32 6.53
CA HIS A 217 -9.19 -7.57 7.54
C HIS A 217 -10.52 -6.92 7.11
N PRO A 218 -11.65 -7.67 7.05
CA PRO A 218 -11.73 -9.14 7.16
C PRO A 218 -10.99 -9.84 6.01
N TRP A 219 -10.48 -11.06 6.25
CA TRP A 219 -9.78 -11.84 5.26
C TRP A 219 -10.12 -13.34 5.38
N PRO A 220 -10.35 -14.07 4.26
CA PRO A 220 -10.44 -13.52 2.89
C PRO A 220 -11.69 -12.65 2.70
N THR A 221 -11.64 -11.71 1.74
CA THR A 221 -12.85 -11.02 1.27
C THR A 221 -13.72 -11.99 0.45
N GLU A 222 -15.02 -11.67 0.26
CA GLU A 222 -15.91 -12.49 -0.57
C GLU A 222 -15.35 -12.66 -1.99
N LEU A 223 -14.78 -11.61 -2.58
CA LEU A 223 -14.14 -11.67 -3.89
C LEU A 223 -12.91 -12.57 -3.88
N ALA A 224 -12.02 -12.45 -2.89
CA ALA A 224 -10.82 -13.26 -2.76
C ALA A 224 -11.14 -14.75 -2.55
N ALA A 225 -12.16 -15.05 -1.74
CA ALA A 225 -12.66 -16.41 -1.52
C ALA A 225 -13.21 -17.03 -2.81
N ALA A 226 -14.05 -16.28 -3.55
CA ALA A 226 -14.60 -16.73 -4.82
C ALA A 226 -13.53 -16.95 -5.88
N TRP A 227 -12.50 -16.07 -5.91
CA TRP A 227 -11.36 -16.17 -6.82
C TRP A 227 -10.53 -17.42 -6.59
N SER A 228 -10.18 -17.66 -5.32
CA SER A 228 -9.44 -18.86 -4.89
C SER A 228 -10.22 -20.15 -5.16
N ALA A 229 -11.53 -20.16 -4.91
CA ALA A 229 -12.39 -21.31 -5.16
C ALA A 229 -12.44 -21.73 -6.63
N ARG A 230 -12.13 -20.81 -7.56
CA ARG A 230 -12.02 -21.06 -9.01
C ARG A 230 -10.58 -21.29 -9.50
N GLY A 231 -9.65 -21.48 -8.57
CA GLY A 231 -8.25 -21.80 -8.89
C GLY A 231 -7.38 -20.61 -9.31
N GLY A 232 -7.87 -19.37 -9.16
CA GLY A 232 -7.06 -18.17 -9.41
C GLY A 232 -6.03 -17.91 -8.33
N VAL A 233 -4.96 -17.21 -8.68
CA VAL A 233 -3.94 -16.76 -7.73
C VAL A 233 -4.49 -15.59 -6.92
N VAL A 234 -4.35 -15.64 -5.60
CA VAL A 234 -4.81 -14.56 -4.72
C VAL A 234 -3.66 -14.05 -3.86
N LEU A 235 -3.47 -12.72 -3.86
CA LEU A 235 -2.62 -11.98 -2.95
C LEU A 235 -3.52 -11.12 -2.06
N GLY A 236 -3.17 -11.03 -0.77
CA GLY A 236 -3.91 -10.23 0.21
C GLY A 236 -3.19 -8.97 0.62
N GLY A 237 -3.89 -8.11 1.33
CA GLY A 237 -3.33 -6.86 1.84
C GLY A 237 -2.16 -7.07 2.80
N LEU A 238 -2.04 -8.23 3.45
CA LEU A 238 -0.86 -8.56 4.26
C LEU A 238 0.41 -8.67 3.39
N ASP A 239 0.31 -9.18 2.16
CA ASP A 239 1.47 -9.24 1.24
C ASP A 239 2.00 -7.85 0.95
N LEU A 240 1.12 -6.89 0.58
CA LEU A 240 1.51 -5.49 0.41
C LEU A 240 2.07 -4.89 1.70
N LEU A 241 1.36 -5.10 2.82
CA LEU A 241 1.73 -4.52 4.11
C LEU A 241 3.13 -4.96 4.57
N VAL A 242 3.48 -6.22 4.34
CA VAL A 242 4.80 -6.77 4.70
C VAL A 242 5.88 -6.20 3.78
N HIS A 243 5.70 -6.26 2.46
CA HIS A 243 6.73 -5.81 1.52
C HIS A 243 7.04 -4.32 1.63
N GLN A 244 6.02 -3.46 1.78
CA GLN A 244 6.25 -2.03 2.01
C GLN A 244 6.91 -1.75 3.36
N ALA A 245 6.56 -2.53 4.42
CA ALA A 245 7.15 -2.37 5.75
C ALA A 245 8.61 -2.85 5.82
N VAL A 246 9.01 -3.84 5.01
CA VAL A 246 10.42 -4.24 4.83
C VAL A 246 11.24 -3.04 4.40
N LEU A 247 10.82 -2.34 3.34
CA LEU A 247 11.50 -1.16 2.83
C LEU A 247 11.53 -0.02 3.86
N GLN A 248 10.41 0.21 4.56
CA GLN A 248 10.36 1.20 5.65
C GLN A 248 11.33 0.84 6.77
N CYS A 249 11.40 -0.43 7.16
CA CYS A 249 12.33 -0.89 8.20
C CYS A 249 13.79 -0.60 7.80
N GLU A 250 14.17 -0.89 6.57
CA GLU A 250 15.50 -0.59 6.03
C GLU A 250 15.80 0.91 6.04
N MET A 251 14.84 1.72 5.59
CA MET A 251 14.97 3.18 5.57
C MET A 251 15.10 3.77 6.98
N PHE A 252 14.31 3.26 7.96
CA PHE A 252 14.32 3.77 9.33
C PHE A 252 15.56 3.34 10.10
N THR A 253 16.08 2.13 9.86
CA THR A 253 17.20 1.57 10.62
C THR A 253 18.56 1.78 9.93
N GLY A 254 18.56 1.98 8.61
CA GLY A 254 19.77 1.92 7.79
C GLY A 254 20.35 0.51 7.66
N ILE A 255 19.61 -0.53 8.03
CA ILE A 255 20.06 -1.93 8.02
C ILE A 255 19.21 -2.72 7.02
N GLY A 256 19.85 -3.39 6.09
CA GLY A 256 19.21 -4.27 5.10
C GLY A 256 20.03 -5.54 4.84
N PRO A 257 19.38 -6.60 4.33
CA PRO A 257 17.93 -6.70 4.10
C PRO A 257 17.14 -6.87 5.40
N ALA A 258 15.94 -6.27 5.48
CA ALA A 258 15.06 -6.46 6.62
C ALA A 258 14.49 -7.89 6.63
N PRO A 259 14.16 -8.45 7.80
CA PRO A 259 13.79 -9.86 7.97
C PRO A 259 12.32 -10.13 7.55
N LEU A 260 12.04 -10.15 6.25
CA LEU A 260 10.71 -10.35 5.64
C LEU A 260 9.95 -11.53 6.26
N ALA A 261 10.60 -12.69 6.41
CA ALA A 261 9.94 -13.89 6.95
C ALA A 261 9.45 -13.70 8.39
N ALA A 262 10.25 -13.04 9.24
CA ALA A 262 9.87 -12.76 10.63
C ALA A 262 8.73 -11.73 10.70
N MET A 263 8.74 -10.72 9.82
CA MET A 263 7.67 -9.73 9.72
C MET A 263 6.37 -10.38 9.27
N ARG A 264 6.39 -11.21 8.21
CA ARG A 264 5.22 -11.93 7.70
C ARG A 264 4.61 -12.84 8.76
N ALA A 265 5.42 -13.70 9.40
CA ALA A 265 4.95 -14.59 10.44
C ALA A 265 4.29 -13.83 11.61
N ALA A 266 4.82 -12.68 12.00
CA ALA A 266 4.21 -11.85 13.02
C ALA A 266 2.86 -11.25 12.59
N GLY A 267 2.74 -10.82 11.33
CA GLY A 267 1.50 -10.32 10.77
C GLY A 267 0.41 -11.40 10.69
N GLU A 268 0.76 -12.59 10.19
CA GLU A 268 -0.12 -13.76 10.13
C GLU A 268 -0.63 -14.17 11.52
N ALA A 269 0.28 -14.24 12.50
CA ALA A 269 -0.09 -14.57 13.88
C ALA A 269 -1.03 -13.51 14.49
N ALA A 270 -0.83 -12.23 14.19
CA ALA A 270 -1.70 -11.17 14.68
C ALA A 270 -3.10 -11.21 14.04
N LEU A 271 -3.19 -11.54 12.75
CA LEU A 271 -4.49 -11.71 12.07
C LEU A 271 -5.26 -12.95 12.56
N ALA A 272 -4.54 -14.02 12.92
CA ALA A 272 -5.17 -15.23 13.46
C ALA A 272 -5.67 -15.07 14.91
N ALA A 273 -5.17 -14.07 15.65
CA ALA A 273 -5.53 -13.82 17.04
C ALA A 273 -6.67 -12.82 17.23
N GLY A 274 -7.03 -12.05 16.21
CA GLY A 274 -8.07 -11.01 16.25
C GLY A 274 -9.27 -11.31 15.44
#